data_845fbb8b4beef97c9ce74d5f88b5504e
#
_entry.id   845fbb8b4beef97c9ce74d5f88b5504e
#
_cell.length_a   1.000
_cell.length_b   1.000
_cell.length_c   1.000
_cell.angle_alpha   90.00
_cell.angle_beta   90.00
_cell.angle_gamma   90.00
#
_symmetry.space_group_name_H-M   'P 1'
#
loop_
_entity.id
_entity.type
_entity.pdbx_description
1 polymer ?
#
loop_
_entity_poly.entity_id
_entity_poly.type
_entity_poly.pdbx_seq_one_letter_code
_entity_poly.pdbx_strand_id
1 'polypeptide(L)'
;MFENLSEKLERSFKILKGQGKITEINVAETLKDVRRALLDADVNYKVAKSFTDTVKAKALGQNVINAIKPQELMVKIVHDELAQLMGGDTAQVNLSGNPTVILMSGLQGSGKTTFSGKLAKKFKSEKGKRPLLVACDVYRPAAIEQLKVLDEQINVPVYTEEGSKNPVEIARNAIEHAKRNHLDLVIVDTAGRLAVDEQMMDEIEAIKKAVKPQETLFVVDSMTGQDAVNTAKEFNDRLDFDGVVLTKLDGDTRGGAALSIRTVVTKPIKFVGTGEKLDAIDLFHPSRMADRILGMGDIVSLVEKAQQQFDEKKARELQRKIAKNEFNFNDFLGQIQQIKKMGNLKDLAAMIPGVGKALKDVEIDDNAFKGIEAIISSMTEKERVNPSIINGSRRKRIAAGSGTTLQEVNRLLTQFEQTRKVMKAATSMKNPMQMMRNMRRR
;
A
#
# COMPACT_ATOMS: atom_id res chain seq x y z
N MET A 1 -2.89 -9.29 -2.59
CA MET A 1 -2.16 -8.68 -3.72
C MET A 1 -1.25 -9.73 -4.33
N PHE A 2 -1.36 -10.03 -5.62
CA PHE A 2 -0.53 -10.99 -6.38
C PHE A 2 -0.48 -12.46 -5.89
N GLU A 3 -1.33 -12.89 -4.97
CA GLU A 3 -1.23 -14.22 -4.33
C GLU A 3 -1.26 -15.35 -5.35
N ASN A 4 -2.20 -15.31 -6.30
CA ASN A 4 -2.34 -16.32 -7.33
C ASN A 4 -1.09 -16.39 -8.24
N LEU A 5 -0.55 -15.22 -8.65
CA LEU A 5 0.66 -15.13 -9.46
C LEU A 5 1.88 -15.65 -8.68
N SER A 6 2.03 -15.25 -7.41
CA SER A 6 3.12 -15.68 -6.53
C SER A 6 3.12 -17.20 -6.34
N GLU A 7 1.97 -17.81 -6.09
CA GLU A 7 1.86 -19.28 -5.94
C GLU A 7 2.23 -20.03 -7.20
N LYS A 8 1.78 -19.54 -8.37
CA LYS A 8 2.12 -20.17 -9.66
C LYS A 8 3.60 -20.05 -9.98
N LEU A 9 4.19 -18.88 -9.76
CA LEU A 9 5.63 -18.66 -9.95
C LEU A 9 6.46 -19.56 -9.02
N GLU A 10 6.09 -19.64 -7.75
CA GLU A 10 6.79 -20.52 -6.80
C GLU A 10 6.72 -21.99 -7.21
N ARG A 11 5.56 -22.45 -7.71
CA ARG A 11 5.42 -23.83 -8.23
C ARG A 11 6.35 -24.06 -9.44
N SER A 12 6.41 -23.09 -10.35
CA SER A 12 7.29 -23.17 -11.53
C SER A 12 8.76 -23.29 -11.14
N PHE A 13 9.21 -22.58 -10.11
CA PHE A 13 10.60 -22.67 -9.62
C PHE A 13 10.90 -23.97 -8.85
N LYS A 14 9.90 -24.67 -8.32
CA LYS A 14 10.11 -25.97 -7.66
C LYS A 14 10.63 -27.05 -8.61
N ILE A 15 10.38 -26.92 -9.90
CA ILE A 15 10.91 -27.83 -10.94
C ILE A 15 12.44 -27.82 -10.93
N LEU A 16 13.05 -26.69 -10.60
CA LEU A 16 14.52 -26.55 -10.53
C LEU A 16 15.10 -27.01 -9.19
N LYS A 17 14.26 -27.36 -8.21
CA LYS A 17 14.70 -27.82 -6.88
C LYS A 17 15.38 -29.19 -7.01
N GLY A 18 16.63 -29.26 -6.57
CA GLY A 18 17.44 -30.51 -6.66
C GLY A 18 18.17 -30.71 -7.99
N GLN A 19 18.01 -29.81 -8.96
CA GLN A 19 18.80 -29.82 -10.18
C GLN A 19 20.21 -29.29 -9.88
N GLY A 20 21.21 -30.02 -10.35
CA GLY A 20 22.64 -29.65 -10.16
C GLY A 20 23.13 -28.58 -11.14
N LYS A 21 22.45 -28.40 -12.27
CA LYS A 21 22.85 -27.47 -13.35
C LYS A 21 21.62 -26.88 -14.04
N ILE A 22 21.77 -25.64 -14.52
CA ILE A 22 20.83 -25.02 -15.46
C ILE A 22 21.08 -25.62 -16.84
N THR A 23 20.03 -26.21 -17.41
CA THR A 23 20.05 -26.75 -18.79
C THR A 23 19.00 -26.02 -19.61
N GLU A 24 19.17 -26.01 -20.94
CA GLU A 24 18.18 -25.38 -21.81
C GLU A 24 16.78 -25.99 -21.66
N ILE A 25 16.71 -27.30 -21.41
CA ILE A 25 15.46 -28.04 -21.26
C ILE A 25 14.72 -27.59 -20.01
N ASN A 26 15.38 -27.59 -18.83
CA ASN A 26 14.71 -27.24 -17.57
C ASN A 26 14.39 -25.74 -17.48
N VAL A 27 15.20 -24.87 -18.11
CA VAL A 27 14.87 -23.44 -18.26
C VAL A 27 13.63 -23.25 -19.14
N ALA A 28 13.56 -23.92 -20.30
CA ALA A 28 12.43 -23.79 -21.22
C ALA A 28 11.12 -24.27 -20.58
N GLU A 29 11.15 -25.36 -19.82
CA GLU A 29 9.99 -25.89 -19.09
C GLU A 29 9.53 -24.91 -18.00
N THR A 30 10.44 -24.45 -17.15
CA THR A 30 10.15 -23.46 -16.11
C THR A 30 9.57 -22.18 -16.71
N LEU A 31 10.14 -21.65 -17.80
CA LEU A 31 9.68 -20.41 -18.43
C LEU A 31 8.35 -20.56 -19.15
N LYS A 32 8.00 -21.76 -19.63
CA LYS A 32 6.65 -22.04 -20.15
C LYS A 32 5.60 -21.86 -19.05
N ASP A 33 5.86 -22.37 -17.86
CA ASP A 33 4.95 -22.23 -16.71
C ASP A 33 4.93 -20.80 -16.20
N VAL A 34 6.07 -20.10 -16.13
CA VAL A 34 6.15 -18.67 -15.80
C VAL A 34 5.32 -17.84 -16.79
N ARG A 35 5.44 -18.08 -18.09
CA ARG A 35 4.65 -17.38 -19.10
C ARG A 35 3.15 -17.61 -18.91
N ARG A 36 2.76 -18.85 -18.63
CA ARG A 36 1.37 -19.20 -18.34
C ARG A 36 0.87 -18.48 -17.10
N ALA A 37 1.65 -18.44 -16.03
CA ALA A 37 1.32 -17.73 -14.81
C ALA A 37 1.10 -16.22 -15.04
N LEU A 38 1.93 -15.60 -15.87
CA LEU A 38 1.79 -14.19 -16.26
C LEU A 38 0.52 -13.95 -17.08
N LEU A 39 0.20 -14.82 -18.04
CA LEU A 39 -1.03 -14.73 -18.84
C LEU A 39 -2.27 -14.91 -17.98
N ASP A 40 -2.27 -15.87 -17.05
CA ASP A 40 -3.35 -16.10 -16.09
C ASP A 40 -3.54 -14.91 -15.13
N ALA A 41 -2.50 -14.10 -14.96
CA ALA A 41 -2.52 -12.83 -14.21
C ALA A 41 -2.90 -11.62 -15.08
N ASP A 42 -3.45 -11.84 -16.27
CA ASP A 42 -3.85 -10.80 -17.25
C ASP A 42 -2.69 -9.91 -17.73
N VAL A 43 -1.45 -10.44 -17.76
CA VAL A 43 -0.33 -9.74 -18.41
C VAL A 43 -0.50 -9.82 -19.93
N ASN A 44 -0.23 -8.73 -20.62
CA ASN A 44 -0.27 -8.69 -22.09
C ASN A 44 0.64 -9.76 -22.70
N TYR A 45 0.14 -10.50 -23.71
CA TYR A 45 0.89 -11.61 -24.32
C TYR A 45 2.26 -11.21 -24.84
N LYS A 46 2.36 -10.05 -25.53
CA LYS A 46 3.66 -9.58 -26.05
C LYS A 46 4.64 -9.29 -24.93
N VAL A 47 4.16 -8.72 -23.83
CA VAL A 47 4.96 -8.43 -22.63
C VAL A 47 5.43 -9.74 -21.98
N ALA A 48 4.51 -10.69 -21.73
CA ALA A 48 4.85 -11.98 -21.14
C ALA A 48 5.84 -12.80 -22.00
N LYS A 49 5.69 -12.75 -23.34
CA LYS A 49 6.61 -13.40 -24.27
C LYS A 49 8.00 -12.75 -24.22
N SER A 50 8.10 -11.44 -24.40
CA SER A 50 9.35 -10.70 -24.35
C SER A 50 10.09 -10.93 -23.03
N PHE A 51 9.36 -10.85 -21.91
CA PHE A 51 9.89 -11.13 -20.58
C PHE A 51 10.54 -12.52 -20.48
N THR A 52 9.81 -13.57 -20.87
CA THR A 52 10.35 -14.95 -20.80
C THR A 52 11.49 -15.20 -21.75
N ASP A 53 11.49 -14.55 -22.93
CA ASP A 53 12.58 -14.67 -23.89
C ASP A 53 13.86 -13.98 -23.34
N THR A 54 13.72 -12.81 -22.69
CA THR A 54 14.85 -12.12 -22.02
C THR A 54 15.38 -12.92 -20.83
N VAL A 55 14.50 -13.46 -19.98
CA VAL A 55 14.92 -14.34 -18.88
C VAL A 55 15.67 -15.58 -19.39
N LYS A 56 15.18 -16.22 -20.48
CA LYS A 56 15.86 -17.34 -21.13
C LYS A 56 17.28 -16.97 -21.56
N ALA A 57 17.43 -15.86 -22.27
CA ALA A 57 18.73 -15.40 -22.74
C ALA A 57 19.70 -15.12 -21.58
N LYS A 58 19.24 -14.48 -20.50
CA LYS A 58 20.05 -14.23 -19.30
C LYS A 58 20.43 -15.51 -18.56
N ALA A 59 19.50 -16.46 -18.43
CA ALA A 59 19.75 -17.72 -17.74
C ALA A 59 20.75 -18.60 -18.46
N LEU A 60 20.73 -18.65 -19.80
CA LEU A 60 21.64 -19.44 -20.62
C LEU A 60 22.98 -18.75 -20.87
N GLY A 61 23.03 -17.40 -20.85
CA GLY A 61 24.24 -16.61 -21.07
C GLY A 61 25.16 -16.47 -19.86
N GLN A 62 24.68 -16.80 -18.66
CA GLN A 62 25.52 -16.76 -17.47
C GLN A 62 26.32 -18.06 -17.33
N ASN A 63 27.63 -17.94 -17.32
CA ASN A 63 28.51 -19.00 -16.82
C ASN A 63 28.12 -19.21 -15.34
N VAL A 64 27.36 -20.27 -15.06
CA VAL A 64 26.90 -20.61 -13.72
C VAL A 64 28.16 -20.76 -12.84
N ILE A 65 28.38 -19.76 -11.99
CA ILE A 65 29.35 -19.87 -10.91
C ILE A 65 28.89 -21.07 -10.08
N ASN A 66 29.68 -22.09 -9.99
CA ASN A 66 29.38 -23.38 -9.34
C ASN A 66 28.95 -23.29 -7.86
N ALA A 67 28.86 -22.08 -7.32
CA ALA A 67 28.53 -21.79 -5.93
C ALA A 67 27.05 -21.46 -5.69
N ILE A 68 26.22 -21.15 -6.71
CA ILE A 68 24.81 -20.74 -6.56
C ILE A 68 23.89 -21.87 -7.06
N LYS A 69 22.87 -22.19 -6.27
CA LYS A 69 21.87 -23.18 -6.69
C LYS A 69 21.10 -22.68 -7.91
N PRO A 70 20.82 -23.52 -8.91
CA PRO A 70 20.09 -23.14 -10.13
C PRO A 70 18.75 -22.44 -9.86
N GLN A 71 18.01 -22.89 -8.85
CA GLN A 71 16.75 -22.29 -8.45
C GLN A 71 16.94 -20.84 -7.94
N GLU A 72 17.95 -20.61 -7.09
CA GLU A 72 18.24 -19.28 -6.53
C GLU A 72 18.66 -18.29 -7.62
N LEU A 73 19.47 -18.75 -8.57
CA LEU A 73 19.88 -17.93 -9.71
C LEU A 73 18.68 -17.57 -10.62
N MET A 74 17.81 -18.54 -10.91
CA MET A 74 16.62 -18.29 -11.73
C MET A 74 15.68 -17.30 -11.05
N VAL A 75 15.42 -17.45 -9.74
CA VAL A 75 14.60 -16.51 -8.96
C VAL A 75 15.19 -15.10 -9.01
N LYS A 76 16.53 -14.97 -8.88
CA LYS A 76 17.20 -13.69 -8.99
C LYS A 76 17.03 -13.06 -10.38
N ILE A 77 17.24 -13.83 -11.45
CA ILE A 77 17.09 -13.33 -12.83
C ILE A 77 15.64 -12.86 -13.06
N VAL A 78 14.66 -13.64 -12.62
CA VAL A 78 13.23 -13.30 -12.76
C VAL A 78 12.88 -12.06 -11.92
N HIS A 79 13.42 -11.95 -10.69
CA HIS A 79 13.25 -10.75 -9.85
C HIS A 79 13.77 -9.50 -10.55
N ASP A 80 15.02 -9.54 -11.01
CA ASP A 80 15.66 -8.39 -11.64
C ASP A 80 14.92 -7.98 -12.92
N GLU A 81 14.45 -8.96 -13.70
CA GLU A 81 13.68 -8.70 -14.92
C GLU A 81 12.27 -8.17 -14.64
N LEU A 82 11.59 -8.66 -13.58
CA LEU A 82 10.31 -8.11 -13.14
C LEU A 82 10.48 -6.64 -12.68
N ALA A 83 11.51 -6.35 -11.88
CA ALA A 83 11.82 -5.01 -11.45
C ALA A 83 12.08 -4.08 -12.65
N GLN A 84 12.87 -4.55 -13.62
CA GLN A 84 13.18 -3.81 -14.84
C GLN A 84 11.94 -3.57 -15.72
N LEU A 85 11.08 -4.58 -15.86
CA LEU A 85 9.82 -4.49 -16.60
C LEU A 85 8.90 -3.41 -16.01
N MET A 86 8.91 -3.27 -14.68
CA MET A 86 8.14 -2.25 -13.96
C MET A 86 8.80 -0.87 -13.90
N GLY A 87 10.01 -0.71 -14.48
CA GLY A 87 10.69 0.58 -14.60
C GLY A 87 12.07 0.67 -13.96
N GLY A 88 12.53 -0.37 -13.24
CA GLY A 88 13.83 -0.44 -12.57
C GLY A 88 13.88 0.41 -11.31
N ASP A 89 13.89 1.72 -11.48
CA ASP A 89 14.00 2.68 -10.38
C ASP A 89 12.67 3.30 -9.96
N THR A 90 12.62 3.80 -8.72
CA THR A 90 11.47 4.54 -8.20
C THR A 90 11.40 5.92 -8.83
N ALA A 91 10.29 6.22 -9.49
CA ALA A 91 10.07 7.53 -10.10
C ALA A 91 9.55 8.54 -9.07
N GLN A 92 10.16 9.72 -9.05
CA GLN A 92 9.75 10.83 -8.20
C GLN A 92 8.73 11.73 -8.90
N VAL A 93 7.92 12.43 -8.09
CA VAL A 93 7.02 13.49 -8.58
C VAL A 93 7.78 14.78 -8.73
N ASN A 94 7.55 15.50 -9.80
CA ASN A 94 8.10 16.83 -9.98
C ASN A 94 7.32 17.85 -9.13
N LEU A 95 7.92 18.27 -8.03
CA LEU A 95 7.36 19.28 -7.13
C LEU A 95 7.94 20.68 -7.35
N SER A 96 8.50 20.93 -8.52
CA SER A 96 8.97 22.28 -8.90
C SER A 96 7.77 23.20 -9.14
N GLY A 97 7.98 24.48 -8.94
CA GLY A 97 6.91 25.48 -9.13
C GLY A 97 6.34 26.03 -7.81
N ASN A 98 5.73 27.19 -7.89
CA ASN A 98 5.10 27.87 -6.76
C ASN A 98 3.83 28.62 -7.23
N PRO A 99 2.64 28.02 -7.10
CA PRO A 99 2.40 26.67 -6.63
C PRO A 99 2.83 25.58 -7.63
N THR A 100 3.17 24.40 -7.11
CA THR A 100 3.23 23.18 -7.94
C THR A 100 1.82 22.76 -8.31
N VAL A 101 1.57 22.46 -9.59
CA VAL A 101 0.25 22.01 -10.06
C VAL A 101 0.34 20.53 -10.48
N ILE A 102 -0.53 19.71 -9.90
CA ILE A 102 -0.70 18.29 -10.26
C ILE A 102 -2.09 18.13 -10.86
N LEU A 103 -2.17 17.61 -12.06
CA LEU A 103 -3.42 17.31 -12.76
C LEU A 103 -3.74 15.82 -12.63
N MET A 104 -4.92 15.48 -12.12
CA MET A 104 -5.38 14.12 -12.01
C MET A 104 -6.30 13.79 -13.18
N SER A 105 -6.00 12.72 -13.91
CA SER A 105 -6.78 12.25 -15.08
C SER A 105 -7.14 10.77 -14.96
N GLY A 106 -8.16 10.30 -15.66
CA GLY A 106 -8.58 8.90 -15.66
C GLY A 106 -10.10 8.71 -15.74
N LEU A 107 -10.56 7.48 -15.86
CA LEU A 107 -11.98 7.15 -15.98
C LEU A 107 -12.75 7.33 -14.67
N GLN A 108 -14.07 7.35 -14.76
CA GLN A 108 -14.96 7.34 -13.58
C GLN A 108 -14.74 6.04 -12.78
N GLY A 109 -14.73 6.17 -11.45
CA GLY A 109 -14.51 5.02 -10.56
C GLY A 109 -13.07 4.56 -10.44
N SER A 110 -12.11 5.16 -11.16
CA SER A 110 -10.69 4.84 -11.01
C SER A 110 -10.07 5.32 -9.68
N GLY A 111 -10.81 6.11 -8.89
CA GLY A 111 -10.36 6.57 -7.58
C GLY A 111 -9.64 7.91 -7.58
N LYS A 112 -9.73 8.74 -8.62
CA LYS A 112 -9.09 10.06 -8.72
C LYS A 112 -9.33 10.94 -7.49
N THR A 113 -10.58 11.20 -7.17
CA THR A 113 -10.98 12.09 -6.06
C THR A 113 -10.42 11.61 -4.72
N THR A 114 -10.58 10.32 -4.41
CA THR A 114 -10.02 9.74 -3.18
C THR A 114 -8.50 9.81 -3.17
N PHE A 115 -7.88 9.57 -4.34
CA PHE A 115 -6.42 9.61 -4.45
C PHE A 115 -5.87 11.03 -4.35
N SER A 116 -6.59 12.04 -4.87
CA SER A 116 -6.26 13.47 -4.70
C SER A 116 -6.16 13.83 -3.21
N GLY A 117 -7.12 13.38 -2.38
CA GLY A 117 -7.07 13.56 -0.94
C GLY A 117 -5.90 12.84 -0.27
N LYS A 118 -5.63 11.59 -0.65
CA LYS A 118 -4.46 10.83 -0.15
C LYS A 118 -3.15 11.53 -0.47
N LEU A 119 -3.01 12.01 -1.71
CA LEU A 119 -1.82 12.70 -2.18
C LEU A 119 -1.62 14.02 -1.44
N ALA A 120 -2.69 14.81 -1.24
CA ALA A 120 -2.66 16.04 -0.47
C ALA A 120 -2.19 15.78 0.96
N LYS A 121 -2.78 14.79 1.64
CA LYS A 121 -2.38 14.39 3.00
C LYS A 121 -0.91 13.99 3.07
N LYS A 122 -0.46 13.16 2.12
CA LYS A 122 0.93 12.68 2.05
C LYS A 122 1.92 13.82 1.88
N PHE A 123 1.69 14.73 0.95
CA PHE A 123 2.60 15.85 0.73
C PHE A 123 2.55 16.87 1.86
N LYS A 124 1.40 17.06 2.51
CA LYS A 124 1.29 17.89 3.71
C LYS A 124 2.13 17.33 4.85
N SER A 125 2.00 16.03 5.14
CA SER A 125 2.67 15.39 6.28
C SER A 125 4.15 15.12 6.05
N GLU A 126 4.54 14.65 4.85
CA GLU A 126 5.92 14.20 4.58
C GLU A 126 6.81 15.29 3.98
N LYS A 127 6.23 16.24 3.24
CA LYS A 127 6.97 17.29 2.52
C LYS A 127 6.71 18.70 3.06
N GLY A 128 5.82 18.83 4.07
CA GLY A 128 5.45 20.12 4.64
C GLY A 128 4.74 21.06 3.66
N LYS A 129 4.16 20.53 2.57
CA LYS A 129 3.43 21.31 1.58
C LYS A 129 2.10 21.81 2.14
N ARG A 130 1.61 22.94 1.58
CA ARG A 130 0.30 23.52 1.84
C ARG A 130 -0.59 23.31 0.62
N PRO A 131 -1.26 22.13 0.52
CA PRO A 131 -2.04 21.78 -0.64
C PRO A 131 -3.39 22.48 -0.70
N LEU A 132 -3.88 22.69 -1.93
CA LEU A 132 -5.23 23.05 -2.31
C LEU A 132 -5.79 21.95 -3.21
N LEU A 133 -6.95 21.41 -2.87
CA LEU A 133 -7.70 20.51 -3.74
C LEU A 133 -8.64 21.35 -4.61
N VAL A 134 -8.76 21.03 -5.89
CA VAL A 134 -9.61 21.77 -6.84
C VAL A 134 -10.62 20.81 -7.45
N ALA A 135 -11.92 21.13 -7.27
CA ALA A 135 -13.02 20.32 -7.80
C ALA A 135 -13.37 20.77 -9.21
N CYS A 136 -12.83 20.10 -10.23
CA CYS A 136 -13.18 20.33 -11.64
C CYS A 136 -14.18 19.32 -12.21
N ASP A 137 -14.71 18.39 -11.41
CA ASP A 137 -15.84 17.51 -11.80
C ASP A 137 -17.16 18.27 -11.58
N VAL A 138 -17.47 19.17 -12.49
CA VAL A 138 -18.68 20.02 -12.45
C VAL A 138 -19.96 19.27 -12.78
N TYR A 139 -19.85 18.04 -13.30
CA TYR A 139 -21.00 17.23 -13.72
C TYR A 139 -21.56 16.37 -12.58
N ARG A 140 -20.80 16.22 -11.49
CA ARG A 140 -21.14 15.34 -10.37
C ARG A 140 -21.08 16.07 -9.03
N PRO A 141 -22.23 16.61 -8.55
CA PRO A 141 -22.27 17.28 -7.24
C PRO A 141 -21.70 16.42 -6.09
N ALA A 142 -21.95 15.12 -6.14
CA ALA A 142 -21.41 14.20 -5.15
C ALA A 142 -19.86 14.14 -5.11
N ALA A 143 -19.16 14.41 -6.21
CA ALA A 143 -17.70 14.46 -6.24
C ALA A 143 -17.19 15.70 -5.50
N ILE A 144 -17.88 16.83 -5.63
CA ILE A 144 -17.57 18.07 -4.89
C ILE A 144 -17.78 17.86 -3.41
N GLU A 145 -18.92 17.28 -3.00
CA GLU A 145 -19.18 16.96 -1.60
C GLU A 145 -18.16 15.96 -1.03
N GLN A 146 -17.75 14.97 -1.82
CA GLN A 146 -16.70 14.04 -1.42
C GLN A 146 -15.37 14.76 -1.14
N LEU A 147 -14.97 15.75 -1.96
CA LEU A 147 -13.78 16.56 -1.70
C LEU A 147 -13.92 17.41 -0.44
N LYS A 148 -15.11 18.00 -0.19
CA LYS A 148 -15.37 18.77 1.05
C LYS A 148 -15.26 17.89 2.30
N VAL A 149 -15.79 16.68 2.27
CA VAL A 149 -15.64 15.71 3.37
C VAL A 149 -14.15 15.35 3.59
N LEU A 150 -13.37 15.26 2.53
CA LEU A 150 -11.91 15.05 2.65
C LEU A 150 -11.21 16.25 3.28
N ASP A 151 -11.62 17.50 2.96
CA ASP A 151 -11.12 18.72 3.62
C ASP A 151 -11.24 18.61 5.15
N GLU A 152 -12.42 18.31 5.65
CA GLU A 152 -12.66 18.18 7.09
C GLU A 152 -11.76 17.12 7.73
N GLN A 153 -11.51 15.99 7.03
CA GLN A 153 -10.71 14.89 7.57
C GLN A 153 -9.19 15.17 7.61
N ILE A 154 -8.67 15.89 6.61
CA ILE A 154 -7.23 16.13 6.46
C ILE A 154 -6.81 17.58 6.68
N ASN A 155 -7.79 18.46 6.89
CA ASN A 155 -7.59 19.91 7.04
C ASN A 155 -6.78 20.49 5.87
N VAL A 156 -7.30 20.29 4.64
CA VAL A 156 -6.74 20.76 3.38
C VAL A 156 -7.82 21.51 2.61
N PRO A 157 -7.70 22.81 2.33
CA PRO A 157 -8.74 23.59 1.69
C PRO A 157 -9.11 23.04 0.31
N VAL A 158 -10.42 23.12 0.01
CA VAL A 158 -10.99 22.75 -1.29
C VAL A 158 -11.48 24.01 -2.00
N TYR A 159 -11.07 24.19 -3.24
CA TYR A 159 -11.55 25.26 -4.11
C TYR A 159 -12.68 24.76 -4.99
N THR A 160 -13.81 25.42 -4.93
CA THR A 160 -14.99 25.18 -5.76
C THR A 160 -15.60 26.49 -6.20
N GLU A 161 -16.29 26.52 -7.36
CA GLU A 161 -17.08 27.65 -7.83
C GLU A 161 -18.52 27.21 -8.04
N GLU A 162 -19.41 27.62 -7.13
CA GLU A 162 -20.83 27.26 -7.22
C GLU A 162 -21.46 27.83 -8.49
N GLY A 163 -22.18 26.99 -9.23
CA GLY A 163 -22.85 27.39 -10.48
C GLY A 163 -21.96 27.48 -11.71
N SER A 164 -20.64 27.42 -11.57
CA SER A 164 -19.73 27.40 -12.72
C SER A 164 -19.77 26.01 -13.39
N LYS A 165 -19.86 26.02 -14.72
CA LYS A 165 -19.80 24.81 -15.56
C LYS A 165 -18.52 24.75 -16.41
N ASN A 166 -17.57 25.65 -16.18
CA ASN A 166 -16.34 25.72 -16.92
C ASN A 166 -15.15 25.25 -16.08
N PRO A 167 -14.75 23.97 -16.17
CA PRO A 167 -13.68 23.41 -15.37
C PRO A 167 -12.31 24.05 -15.66
N VAL A 168 -12.11 24.62 -16.85
CA VAL A 168 -10.88 25.32 -17.23
C VAL A 168 -10.72 26.62 -16.45
N GLU A 169 -11.80 27.39 -16.31
CA GLU A 169 -11.80 28.63 -15.50
C GLU A 169 -11.64 28.33 -14.03
N ILE A 170 -12.35 27.32 -13.51
CA ILE A 170 -12.22 26.88 -12.11
C ILE A 170 -10.75 26.55 -11.80
N ALA A 171 -10.10 25.76 -12.64
CA ALA A 171 -8.70 25.38 -12.45
C ALA A 171 -7.74 26.57 -12.49
N ARG A 172 -7.97 27.53 -13.41
CA ARG A 172 -7.16 28.74 -13.51
C ARG A 172 -7.32 29.64 -12.27
N ASN A 173 -8.56 29.89 -11.88
CA ASN A 173 -8.90 30.73 -10.72
C ASN A 173 -8.38 30.10 -9.41
N ALA A 174 -8.42 28.79 -9.30
CA ALA A 174 -7.84 28.06 -8.17
C ALA A 174 -6.32 28.28 -8.02
N ILE A 175 -5.59 28.33 -9.12
CA ILE A 175 -4.14 28.63 -9.09
C ILE A 175 -3.90 30.05 -8.58
N GLU A 176 -4.68 31.03 -9.04
CA GLU A 176 -4.59 32.42 -8.55
C GLU A 176 -5.00 32.51 -7.07
N HIS A 177 -6.02 31.76 -6.66
CA HIS A 177 -6.41 31.65 -5.26
C HIS A 177 -5.27 31.06 -4.40
N ALA A 178 -4.61 30.01 -4.89
CA ALA A 178 -3.48 29.39 -4.20
C ALA A 178 -2.32 30.37 -4.01
N LYS A 179 -1.97 31.14 -5.04
CA LYS A 179 -0.92 32.19 -4.98
C LYS A 179 -1.25 33.23 -3.91
N ARG A 180 -2.49 33.77 -3.92
CA ARG A 180 -2.93 34.81 -2.97
C ARG A 180 -2.92 34.31 -1.52
N ASN A 181 -3.22 33.03 -1.30
CA ASN A 181 -3.28 32.41 0.03
C ASN A 181 -2.00 31.68 0.43
N HIS A 182 -0.92 31.88 -0.31
CA HIS A 182 0.38 31.25 -0.05
C HIS A 182 0.32 29.72 0.01
N LEU A 183 -0.58 29.08 -0.74
CA LEU A 183 -0.63 27.64 -0.92
C LEU A 183 0.35 27.24 -2.02
N ASP A 184 1.19 26.23 -1.78
CA ASP A 184 2.33 25.91 -2.62
C ASP A 184 2.18 24.62 -3.45
N LEU A 185 1.00 23.96 -3.31
CA LEU A 185 0.63 22.77 -4.06
C LEU A 185 -0.84 22.85 -4.46
N VAL A 186 -1.16 22.64 -5.72
CA VAL A 186 -2.53 22.59 -6.24
C VAL A 186 -2.74 21.23 -6.89
N ILE A 187 -3.76 20.50 -6.46
CA ILE A 187 -4.15 19.21 -7.01
C ILE A 187 -5.51 19.37 -7.68
N VAL A 188 -5.52 19.26 -9.00
CA VAL A 188 -6.71 19.46 -9.84
C VAL A 188 -7.37 18.11 -10.08
N ASP A 189 -8.52 17.86 -9.45
CA ASP A 189 -9.34 16.67 -9.63
C ASP A 189 -10.31 16.89 -10.79
N THR A 190 -10.12 16.15 -11.89
CA THR A 190 -10.95 16.30 -13.10
C THR A 190 -12.11 15.33 -13.14
N ALA A 191 -13.11 15.65 -13.94
CA ALA A 191 -14.19 14.73 -14.26
C ALA A 191 -13.66 13.42 -14.87
N GLY A 192 -14.40 12.34 -14.66
CA GLY A 192 -14.19 11.07 -15.34
C GLY A 192 -15.50 10.57 -15.92
N ARG A 193 -15.45 9.96 -17.08
CA ARG A 193 -16.58 9.25 -17.68
C ARG A 193 -16.37 7.74 -17.64
N LEU A 194 -17.42 6.97 -17.93
CA LEU A 194 -17.38 5.50 -17.90
C LEU A 194 -16.48 4.91 -18.98
N ALA A 195 -16.32 5.63 -20.09
CA ALA A 195 -15.44 5.25 -21.19
C ALA A 195 -14.70 6.48 -21.71
N VAL A 196 -13.64 6.24 -22.46
CA VAL A 196 -12.91 7.32 -23.15
C VAL A 196 -13.81 7.87 -24.27
N ASP A 197 -14.06 9.17 -24.25
CA ASP A 197 -14.75 9.88 -25.33
C ASP A 197 -14.04 11.19 -25.66
N GLU A 198 -14.24 11.69 -26.87
CA GLU A 198 -13.58 12.88 -27.39
C GLU A 198 -13.83 14.12 -26.53
N GLN A 199 -15.08 14.32 -26.08
CA GLN A 199 -15.45 15.49 -25.29
C GLN A 199 -14.72 15.54 -23.94
N MET A 200 -14.57 14.41 -23.28
CA MET A 200 -13.83 14.31 -22.03
C MET A 200 -12.33 14.59 -22.26
N MET A 201 -11.78 14.01 -23.32
CA MET A 201 -10.36 14.18 -23.64
C MET A 201 -10.04 15.64 -23.99
N ASP A 202 -10.90 16.28 -24.78
CA ASP A 202 -10.77 17.72 -25.13
C ASP A 202 -10.83 18.61 -23.90
N GLU A 203 -11.73 18.30 -22.94
CA GLU A 203 -11.87 19.03 -21.68
C GLU A 203 -10.58 18.91 -20.84
N ILE A 204 -10.09 17.70 -20.63
CA ILE A 204 -8.87 17.48 -19.84
C ILE A 204 -7.66 18.12 -20.51
N GLU A 205 -7.57 18.04 -21.84
CA GLU A 205 -6.50 18.69 -22.63
C GLU A 205 -6.57 20.22 -22.49
N ALA A 206 -7.79 20.80 -22.54
CA ALA A 206 -7.99 22.24 -22.33
C ALA A 206 -7.58 22.68 -20.92
N ILE A 207 -7.92 21.90 -19.88
CA ILE A 207 -7.46 22.14 -18.51
C ILE A 207 -5.92 22.08 -18.48
N LYS A 208 -5.30 21.01 -19.00
CA LYS A 208 -3.84 20.84 -19.03
C LYS A 208 -3.14 22.02 -19.69
N LYS A 209 -3.64 22.47 -20.85
CA LYS A 209 -3.10 23.66 -21.57
C LYS A 209 -3.21 24.95 -20.75
N ALA A 210 -4.32 25.11 -20.02
CA ALA A 210 -4.58 26.31 -19.24
C ALA A 210 -3.74 26.40 -17.97
N VAL A 211 -3.55 25.28 -17.26
CA VAL A 211 -2.86 25.26 -15.96
C VAL A 211 -1.38 24.90 -16.04
N LYS A 212 -0.92 24.32 -17.15
CA LYS A 212 0.47 23.90 -17.40
C LYS A 212 1.04 23.14 -16.19
N PRO A 213 0.49 21.98 -15.84
CA PRO A 213 0.88 21.27 -14.63
C PRO A 213 2.33 20.81 -14.70
N GLN A 214 3.01 20.74 -13.55
CA GLN A 214 4.31 20.10 -13.41
C GLN A 214 4.22 18.60 -13.47
N GLU A 215 3.03 18.05 -13.12
CA GLU A 215 2.73 16.63 -13.19
C GLU A 215 1.30 16.42 -13.69
N THR A 216 1.14 15.56 -14.68
CA THR A 216 -0.14 14.97 -15.06
C THR A 216 -0.13 13.51 -14.66
N LEU A 217 -0.98 13.11 -13.72
CA LEU A 217 -1.05 11.75 -13.21
C LEU A 217 -2.28 11.04 -13.78
N PHE A 218 -2.06 9.93 -14.45
CA PHE A 218 -3.12 9.05 -14.91
C PHE A 218 -3.48 8.04 -13.81
N VAL A 219 -4.71 8.12 -13.31
CA VAL A 219 -5.22 7.25 -12.25
C VAL A 219 -6.05 6.13 -12.85
N VAL A 220 -5.66 4.91 -12.57
CA VAL A 220 -6.31 3.72 -13.12
C VAL A 220 -6.56 2.67 -12.05
N ASP A 221 -7.70 1.99 -12.17
CA ASP A 221 -8.08 0.87 -11.31
C ASP A 221 -7.30 -0.39 -11.74
N SER A 222 -6.49 -0.93 -10.86
CA SER A 222 -5.68 -2.11 -11.13
C SER A 222 -6.49 -3.40 -11.30
N MET A 223 -7.77 -3.40 -10.90
CA MET A 223 -8.66 -4.55 -11.04
C MET A 223 -9.19 -4.73 -12.47
N THR A 224 -9.09 -3.71 -13.32
CA THR A 224 -9.62 -3.75 -14.70
C THR A 224 -8.72 -4.49 -15.69
N GLY A 225 -7.58 -5.03 -15.24
CA GLY A 225 -6.70 -5.91 -16.05
C GLY A 225 -6.20 -5.23 -17.33
N GLN A 226 -6.45 -5.86 -18.51
CA GLN A 226 -6.01 -5.33 -19.80
C GLN A 226 -6.73 -4.04 -20.23
N ASP A 227 -7.96 -3.80 -19.76
CA ASP A 227 -8.66 -2.54 -20.05
C ASP A 227 -7.93 -1.34 -19.42
N ALA A 228 -7.30 -1.54 -18.26
CA ALA A 228 -6.40 -0.53 -17.67
C ALA A 228 -5.26 -0.15 -18.63
N VAL A 229 -4.67 -1.12 -19.31
CA VAL A 229 -3.56 -0.92 -20.24
C VAL A 229 -4.01 -0.20 -21.49
N ASN A 230 -5.16 -0.60 -22.06
CA ASN A 230 -5.75 0.02 -23.25
C ASN A 230 -6.11 1.48 -22.97
N THR A 231 -6.81 1.72 -21.85
CA THR A 231 -7.18 3.08 -21.41
C THR A 231 -5.93 3.94 -21.16
N ALA A 232 -4.90 3.37 -20.53
CA ALA A 232 -3.64 4.10 -20.32
C ALA A 232 -3.01 4.53 -21.64
N LYS A 233 -3.06 3.69 -22.67
CA LYS A 233 -2.56 4.04 -24.00
C LYS A 233 -3.35 5.19 -24.62
N GLU A 234 -4.67 5.13 -24.63
CA GLU A 234 -5.53 6.18 -25.18
C GLU A 234 -5.31 7.54 -24.50
N PHE A 235 -5.23 7.53 -23.15
CA PHE A 235 -4.90 8.74 -22.39
C PHE A 235 -3.48 9.25 -22.68
N ASN A 236 -2.50 8.34 -22.81
CA ASN A 236 -1.13 8.75 -23.10
C ASN A 236 -0.99 9.39 -24.49
N ASP A 237 -1.66 8.83 -25.49
CA ASP A 237 -1.61 9.31 -26.88
C ASP A 237 -2.18 10.74 -26.99
N ARG A 238 -3.16 11.11 -26.14
CA ARG A 238 -3.78 12.46 -26.13
C ARG A 238 -3.15 13.43 -25.15
N LEU A 239 -2.87 12.97 -23.93
CA LEU A 239 -2.43 13.86 -22.85
C LEU A 239 -0.93 13.84 -22.60
N ASP A 240 -0.20 12.83 -23.09
CA ASP A 240 1.22 12.65 -22.75
C ASP A 240 1.44 12.88 -21.25
N PHE A 241 0.81 12.05 -20.40
CA PHE A 241 0.90 12.17 -18.95
C PHE A 241 2.29 11.80 -18.42
N ASP A 242 2.63 12.26 -17.20
CA ASP A 242 3.98 12.13 -16.64
C ASP A 242 4.15 10.88 -15.77
N GLY A 243 3.04 10.29 -15.31
CA GLY A 243 3.10 9.09 -14.48
C GLY A 243 1.75 8.45 -14.27
N VAL A 244 1.80 7.20 -13.83
CA VAL A 244 0.63 6.37 -13.55
C VAL A 244 0.45 6.19 -12.05
N VAL A 245 -0.81 6.19 -11.63
CA VAL A 245 -1.24 5.83 -10.28
C VAL A 245 -2.10 4.58 -10.39
N LEU A 246 -1.70 3.51 -9.73
CA LEU A 246 -2.49 2.28 -9.63
C LEU A 246 -3.31 2.30 -8.34
N THR A 247 -4.63 2.28 -8.44
CA THR A 247 -5.54 2.21 -7.29
C THR A 247 -6.06 0.80 -7.06
N LYS A 248 -6.67 0.56 -5.90
CA LYS A 248 -7.34 -0.67 -5.52
C LYS A 248 -6.45 -1.93 -5.58
N LEU A 249 -5.16 -1.76 -5.30
CA LEU A 249 -4.21 -2.88 -5.25
C LEU A 249 -4.46 -3.83 -4.06
N ASP A 250 -5.26 -3.42 -3.09
CA ASP A 250 -5.76 -4.24 -1.98
C ASP A 250 -6.86 -5.23 -2.37
N GLY A 251 -7.52 -5.01 -3.52
CA GLY A 251 -8.49 -5.93 -4.07
C GLY A 251 -7.87 -7.23 -4.61
N ASP A 252 -8.71 -8.11 -5.14
CA ASP A 252 -8.26 -9.36 -5.81
C ASP A 252 -7.71 -9.04 -7.20
N THR A 253 -6.57 -8.35 -7.22
CA THR A 253 -5.89 -7.98 -8.44
C THR A 253 -4.99 -9.10 -8.91
N ARG A 254 -5.11 -9.46 -10.19
CA ARG A 254 -4.22 -10.42 -10.84
C ARG A 254 -2.82 -9.84 -11.11
N GLY A 255 -2.68 -8.50 -11.02
CA GLY A 255 -1.40 -7.80 -11.14
C GLY A 255 -0.91 -7.49 -12.55
N GLY A 256 -1.60 -7.98 -13.57
CA GLY A 256 -1.20 -7.82 -14.98
C GLY A 256 -1.12 -6.38 -15.45
N ALA A 257 -2.00 -5.51 -14.94
CA ALA A 257 -1.97 -4.09 -15.23
C ALA A 257 -0.63 -3.45 -14.82
N ALA A 258 -0.15 -3.71 -13.60
CA ALA A 258 1.12 -3.17 -13.12
C ALA A 258 2.32 -3.57 -13.99
N LEU A 259 2.32 -4.82 -14.47
CA LEU A 259 3.39 -5.36 -15.33
C LEU A 259 3.30 -4.88 -16.78
N SER A 260 2.10 -4.56 -17.28
CA SER A 260 1.88 -4.26 -18.69
C SER A 260 1.87 -2.76 -18.99
N ILE A 261 1.33 -1.91 -18.10
CA ILE A 261 1.15 -0.47 -18.34
C ILE A 261 2.48 0.20 -18.69
N ARG A 262 3.51 -0.01 -17.88
CA ARG A 262 4.83 0.60 -18.08
C ARG A 262 5.42 0.28 -19.46
N THR A 263 5.25 -0.97 -19.91
CA THR A 263 5.77 -1.40 -21.21
C THR A 263 4.99 -0.82 -22.37
N VAL A 264 3.68 -0.63 -22.22
CA VAL A 264 2.81 -0.15 -23.30
C VAL A 264 2.89 1.37 -23.46
N VAL A 265 2.88 2.11 -22.33
CA VAL A 265 2.85 3.59 -22.38
C VAL A 265 4.22 4.24 -22.14
N THR A 266 5.25 3.46 -21.76
CA THR A 266 6.61 3.94 -21.44
C THR A 266 6.68 4.98 -20.32
N LYS A 267 5.58 5.21 -19.59
CA LYS A 267 5.50 6.15 -18.47
C LYS A 267 5.68 5.43 -17.14
N PRO A 268 6.35 6.05 -16.15
CA PRO A 268 6.59 5.41 -14.87
C PRO A 268 5.29 5.27 -14.03
N ILE A 269 5.19 4.18 -13.28
CA ILE A 269 4.23 4.10 -12.20
C ILE A 269 4.86 4.85 -11.02
N LYS A 270 4.15 5.86 -10.47
CA LYS A 270 4.67 6.69 -9.38
C LYS A 270 4.10 6.33 -8.03
N PHE A 271 2.81 5.97 -7.99
CA PHE A 271 2.11 5.65 -6.76
C PHE A 271 1.21 4.43 -6.89
N VAL A 272 0.92 3.85 -5.72
CA VAL A 272 -0.08 2.81 -5.55
C VAL A 272 -1.02 3.13 -4.40
N GLY A 273 -2.31 2.88 -4.61
CA GLY A 273 -3.34 2.90 -3.58
C GLY A 273 -3.55 1.48 -3.04
N THR A 274 -3.34 1.28 -1.76
CA THR A 274 -3.33 -0.02 -1.09
C THR A 274 -4.48 -0.18 -0.10
N GLY A 275 -5.59 0.51 -0.31
CA GLY A 275 -6.78 0.44 0.54
C GLY A 275 -7.61 1.72 0.50
N GLU A 276 -8.72 1.73 1.20
CA GLU A 276 -9.65 2.88 1.23
C GLU A 276 -9.18 4.03 2.13
N LYS A 277 -8.46 3.72 3.20
CA LYS A 277 -7.98 4.70 4.18
C LYS A 277 -7.10 5.76 3.52
N LEU A 278 -7.16 6.98 4.02
CA LEU A 278 -6.38 8.12 3.49
C LEU A 278 -4.86 7.95 3.60
N ASP A 279 -4.39 7.10 4.50
CA ASP A 279 -2.97 6.76 4.63
C ASP A 279 -2.54 5.57 3.74
N ALA A 280 -3.51 4.92 3.05
CA ALA A 280 -3.23 3.79 2.17
C ALA A 280 -2.76 4.26 0.79
N ILE A 281 -1.59 4.88 0.75
CA ILE A 281 -0.87 5.37 -0.42
C ILE A 281 0.63 5.12 -0.23
N ASP A 282 1.25 4.46 -1.18
CA ASP A 282 2.69 4.20 -1.18
C ASP A 282 3.32 4.67 -2.50
N LEU A 283 4.61 5.04 -2.48
CA LEU A 283 5.41 5.18 -3.69
C LEU A 283 5.55 3.81 -4.35
N PHE A 284 5.56 3.80 -5.68
CA PHE A 284 5.79 2.57 -6.41
C PHE A 284 7.29 2.25 -6.45
N HIS A 285 7.67 1.14 -5.84
CA HIS A 285 9.05 0.64 -5.83
C HIS A 285 9.13 -0.64 -6.66
N PRO A 286 9.66 -0.62 -7.90
CA PRO A 286 9.71 -1.78 -8.78
C PRO A 286 10.33 -3.04 -8.14
N SER A 287 11.47 -2.91 -7.46
CA SER A 287 12.14 -4.03 -6.81
C SER A 287 11.29 -4.64 -5.68
N ARG A 288 10.70 -3.81 -4.80
CA ARG A 288 9.81 -4.30 -3.72
C ARG A 288 8.55 -4.98 -4.26
N MET A 289 8.06 -4.48 -5.42
CA MET A 289 6.92 -5.10 -6.08
C MET A 289 7.30 -6.47 -6.68
N ALA A 290 8.51 -6.60 -7.23
CA ALA A 290 9.05 -7.87 -7.68
C ALA A 290 9.20 -8.86 -6.52
N ASP A 291 9.69 -8.41 -5.35
CA ASP A 291 9.75 -9.23 -4.12
C ASP A 291 8.37 -9.75 -3.71
N ARG A 292 7.34 -8.89 -3.73
CA ARG A 292 5.95 -9.27 -3.42
C ARG A 292 5.40 -10.29 -4.41
N ILE A 293 5.63 -10.08 -5.72
CA ILE A 293 5.21 -11.00 -6.79
C ILE A 293 5.86 -12.37 -6.62
N LEU A 294 7.11 -12.43 -6.18
CA LEU A 294 7.84 -13.68 -5.95
C LEU A 294 7.57 -14.31 -4.57
N GLY A 295 6.70 -13.72 -3.76
CA GLY A 295 6.38 -14.22 -2.43
C GLY A 295 7.52 -14.08 -1.42
N MET A 296 8.50 -13.23 -1.71
CA MET A 296 9.66 -12.96 -0.84
C MET A 296 9.34 -11.98 0.29
N GLY A 297 8.14 -11.40 0.30
CA GLY A 297 7.71 -10.39 1.26
C GLY A 297 8.24 -8.99 0.91
N ASP A 298 7.97 -8.03 1.80
CA ASP A 298 8.43 -6.64 1.65
C ASP A 298 8.86 -6.10 3.02
N ILE A 299 9.99 -6.59 3.50
CA ILE A 299 10.51 -6.22 4.82
C ILE A 299 10.85 -4.72 4.88
N VAL A 300 11.32 -4.14 3.79
CA VAL A 300 11.71 -2.73 3.76
C VAL A 300 10.51 -1.83 3.98
N SER A 301 9.41 -2.05 3.23
CA SER A 301 8.16 -1.31 3.45
C SER A 301 7.58 -1.52 4.85
N LEU A 302 7.70 -2.72 5.40
CA LEU A 302 7.27 -3.00 6.78
C LEU A 302 8.08 -2.18 7.79
N VAL A 303 9.40 -2.12 7.64
CA VAL A 303 10.28 -1.34 8.52
C VAL A 303 10.02 0.15 8.37
N GLU A 304 9.84 0.66 7.14
CA GLU A 304 9.52 2.06 6.89
C GLU A 304 8.16 2.46 7.52
N LYS A 305 7.12 1.65 7.35
CA LYS A 305 5.83 1.87 8.01
C LYS A 305 5.94 1.84 9.53
N ALA A 306 6.74 0.92 10.06
CA ALA A 306 7.02 0.87 11.50
C ALA A 306 7.74 2.14 11.96
N GLN A 307 8.74 2.62 11.22
CA GLN A 307 9.50 3.83 11.57
C GLN A 307 8.65 5.10 11.50
N GLN A 308 7.77 5.25 10.51
CA GLN A 308 6.86 6.40 10.39
C GLN A 308 5.90 6.52 11.57
N GLN A 309 5.51 5.39 12.16
CA GLN A 309 4.61 5.33 13.30
C GLN A 309 5.35 5.28 14.65
N PHE A 310 6.70 5.24 14.61
CA PHE A 310 7.53 5.04 15.79
C PHE A 310 7.80 6.37 16.49
N ASP A 311 7.08 6.61 17.58
CA ASP A 311 7.36 7.70 18.51
C ASP A 311 8.46 7.26 19.50
N GLU A 312 9.68 7.71 19.25
CA GLU A 312 10.85 7.33 20.05
C GLU A 312 10.68 7.67 21.54
N LYS A 313 9.99 8.79 21.84
CA LYS A 313 9.72 9.18 23.24
C LYS A 313 8.79 8.18 23.91
N LYS A 314 7.69 7.84 23.25
CA LYS A 314 6.72 6.84 23.76
C LYS A 314 7.35 5.46 23.89
N ALA A 315 8.21 5.07 22.96
CA ALA A 315 8.92 3.79 23.02
C ALA A 315 9.86 3.72 24.21
N ARG A 316 10.63 4.79 24.50
CA ARG A 316 11.51 4.88 25.68
C ARG A 316 10.71 4.88 26.98
N GLU A 317 9.58 5.60 27.06
CA GLU A 317 8.67 5.58 28.20
C GLU A 317 8.10 4.19 28.45
N LEU A 318 7.64 3.52 27.39
CA LEU A 318 7.11 2.16 27.46
C LEU A 318 8.18 1.18 27.96
N GLN A 319 9.38 1.25 27.42
CA GLN A 319 10.50 0.42 27.84
C GLN A 319 10.83 0.63 29.32
N ARG A 320 10.80 1.89 29.81
CA ARG A 320 10.95 2.22 31.22
C ARG A 320 9.85 1.64 32.09
N LYS A 321 8.58 1.74 31.64
CA LYS A 321 7.43 1.16 32.37
C LYS A 321 7.51 -0.36 32.45
N ILE A 322 7.91 -1.03 31.34
CA ILE A 322 8.10 -2.48 31.32
C ILE A 322 9.20 -2.90 32.31
N ALA A 323 10.33 -2.21 32.29
CA ALA A 323 11.44 -2.48 33.21
C ALA A 323 11.03 -2.33 34.69
N LYS A 324 10.18 -1.33 34.99
CA LYS A 324 9.63 -1.08 36.34
C LYS A 324 8.43 -1.94 36.70
N ASN A 325 7.96 -2.83 35.80
CA ASN A 325 6.75 -3.63 35.97
C ASN A 325 5.45 -2.78 36.11
N GLU A 326 5.46 -1.58 35.51
CA GLU A 326 4.35 -0.61 35.51
C GLU A 326 3.49 -0.69 34.23
N PHE A 327 3.73 -1.66 33.33
CA PHE A 327 2.95 -1.87 32.12
C PHE A 327 1.51 -2.25 32.48
N ASN A 328 0.53 -1.48 31.96
CA ASN A 328 -0.87 -1.54 32.32
C ASN A 328 -1.79 -1.59 31.08
N PHE A 329 -3.12 -1.64 31.26
CA PHE A 329 -4.06 -1.72 30.14
C PHE A 329 -4.14 -0.46 29.28
N ASN A 330 -3.80 0.73 29.80
CA ASN A 330 -3.71 1.93 28.99
C ASN A 330 -2.54 1.82 28.00
N ASP A 331 -1.40 1.30 28.46
CA ASP A 331 -0.23 1.08 27.61
C ASP A 331 -0.54 -0.02 26.56
N PHE A 332 -1.25 -1.10 26.95
CA PHE A 332 -1.66 -2.16 26.07
C PHE A 332 -2.63 -1.67 24.98
N LEU A 333 -3.62 -0.85 25.36
CA LEU A 333 -4.55 -0.22 24.42
C LEU A 333 -3.81 0.70 23.43
N GLY A 334 -2.84 1.48 23.94
CA GLY A 334 -1.98 2.32 23.10
C GLY A 334 -1.20 1.52 22.05
N GLN A 335 -0.69 0.33 22.42
CA GLN A 335 -0.02 -0.57 21.47
C GLN A 335 -0.99 -1.11 20.40
N ILE A 336 -2.20 -1.52 20.78
CA ILE A 336 -3.23 -1.97 19.83
C ILE A 336 -3.57 -0.85 18.84
N GLN A 337 -3.77 0.38 19.32
CA GLN A 337 -4.05 1.53 18.49
C GLN A 337 -2.89 1.87 17.54
N GLN A 338 -1.66 1.71 18.00
CA GLN A 338 -0.47 1.91 17.16
C GLN A 338 -0.40 0.87 16.05
N ILE A 339 -0.66 -0.41 16.35
CA ILE A 339 -0.72 -1.48 15.33
C ILE A 339 -1.82 -1.21 14.31
N LYS A 340 -3.01 -0.78 14.75
CA LYS A 340 -4.11 -0.40 13.84
C LYS A 340 -3.76 0.76 12.89
N LYS A 341 -2.94 1.70 13.35
CA LYS A 341 -2.47 2.82 12.52
C LYS A 341 -1.47 2.38 11.44
N MET A 342 -0.76 1.29 11.64
CA MET A 342 0.18 0.75 10.63
C MET A 342 -0.52 0.11 9.42
N GLY A 343 -1.82 -0.09 9.47
CA GLY A 343 -2.64 -0.67 8.40
C GLY A 343 -3.35 -1.95 8.80
N ASN A 344 -3.84 -2.69 7.79
CA ASN A 344 -4.48 -3.98 8.01
C ASN A 344 -3.43 -5.02 8.46
N LEU A 345 -3.74 -5.79 9.51
CA LEU A 345 -2.84 -6.83 10.04
C LEU A 345 -2.51 -7.91 9.00
N LYS A 346 -3.45 -8.25 8.14
CA LYS A 346 -3.24 -9.23 7.07
C LYS A 346 -2.19 -8.75 6.08
N ASP A 347 -2.23 -7.46 5.73
CA ASP A 347 -1.26 -6.84 4.83
C ASP A 347 0.13 -6.75 5.46
N LEU A 348 0.20 -6.39 6.75
CA LEU A 348 1.46 -6.36 7.49
C LEU A 348 2.09 -7.77 7.60
N ALA A 349 1.27 -8.78 7.87
CA ALA A 349 1.70 -10.17 7.94
C ALA A 349 2.17 -10.70 6.57
N ALA A 350 1.53 -10.26 5.47
CA ALA A 350 1.94 -10.61 4.11
C ALA A 350 3.31 -10.03 3.71
N MET A 351 3.76 -8.95 4.37
CA MET A 351 5.08 -8.36 4.15
C MET A 351 6.21 -9.19 4.77
N ILE A 352 5.90 -10.11 5.69
CA ILE A 352 6.90 -10.96 6.35
C ILE A 352 7.05 -12.28 5.56
N PRO A 353 8.27 -12.61 5.06
CA PRO A 353 8.52 -13.85 4.33
C PRO A 353 8.05 -15.08 5.11
N GLY A 354 7.24 -15.94 4.49
CA GLY A 354 6.75 -17.19 5.07
C GLY A 354 5.59 -17.07 6.06
N VAL A 355 5.32 -15.90 6.63
CA VAL A 355 4.22 -15.69 7.60
C VAL A 355 2.89 -15.51 6.88
N GLY A 356 2.86 -14.82 5.75
CA GLY A 356 1.64 -14.64 4.94
C GLY A 356 0.97 -15.96 4.56
N LYS A 357 1.77 -17.00 4.27
CA LYS A 357 1.27 -18.35 3.98
C LYS A 357 0.72 -19.07 5.22
N ALA A 358 1.37 -18.93 6.36
CA ALA A 358 0.94 -19.56 7.62
C ALA A 358 -0.36 -18.96 8.18
N LEU A 359 -0.68 -17.72 7.78
CA LEU A 359 -1.87 -16.99 8.23
C LEU A 359 -2.99 -16.96 7.16
N LYS A 360 -2.79 -17.62 6.02
CA LYS A 360 -3.77 -17.63 4.91
C LYS A 360 -5.13 -18.21 5.33
N ASP A 361 -5.10 -19.25 6.19
CA ASP A 361 -6.28 -19.93 6.70
C ASP A 361 -6.77 -19.36 8.05
N VAL A 362 -6.11 -18.31 8.57
CA VAL A 362 -6.51 -17.63 9.79
C VAL A 362 -7.25 -16.35 9.37
N GLU A 363 -8.57 -16.34 9.58
CA GLU A 363 -9.34 -15.10 9.51
C GLU A 363 -8.84 -14.15 10.62
N ILE A 364 -7.89 -13.29 10.26
CA ILE A 364 -7.51 -12.16 11.11
C ILE A 364 -8.59 -11.09 10.87
N ASP A 365 -9.67 -11.19 11.63
CA ASP A 365 -10.75 -10.22 11.62
C ASP A 365 -10.22 -8.88 12.16
N ASP A 366 -10.32 -7.81 11.36
CA ASP A 366 -10.08 -6.44 11.83
C ASP A 366 -10.97 -6.08 13.03
N ASN A 367 -12.07 -6.81 13.22
CA ASN A 367 -12.94 -6.70 14.39
C ASN A 367 -12.38 -7.41 15.65
N ALA A 368 -11.36 -8.25 15.51
CA ALA A 368 -10.78 -8.97 16.66
C ALA A 368 -10.32 -8.03 17.79
N PHE A 369 -9.88 -6.83 17.44
CA PHE A 369 -9.51 -5.82 18.41
C PHE A 369 -10.68 -5.04 18.99
N LYS A 370 -11.86 -4.99 18.31
CA LYS A 370 -13.02 -4.23 18.81
C LYS A 370 -13.50 -4.79 20.16
N GLY A 371 -13.54 -6.12 20.32
CA GLY A 371 -13.90 -6.76 21.56
C GLY A 371 -12.91 -6.42 22.68
N ILE A 372 -11.61 -6.45 22.40
CA ILE A 372 -10.56 -6.09 23.35
C ILE A 372 -10.66 -4.63 23.77
N GLU A 373 -10.85 -3.71 22.81
CA GLU A 373 -11.04 -2.28 23.08
C GLU A 373 -12.29 -2.01 23.91
N ALA A 374 -13.41 -2.68 23.61
CA ALA A 374 -14.65 -2.57 24.37
C ALA A 374 -14.47 -3.03 25.82
N ILE A 375 -13.79 -4.17 26.04
CA ILE A 375 -13.49 -4.69 27.38
C ILE A 375 -12.62 -3.68 28.16
N ILE A 376 -11.54 -3.17 27.57
CA ILE A 376 -10.65 -2.20 28.23
C ILE A 376 -11.38 -0.88 28.49
N SER A 377 -12.21 -0.40 27.54
CA SER A 377 -13.01 0.81 27.71
C SER A 377 -14.04 0.71 28.82
N SER A 378 -14.56 -0.49 29.08
CA SER A 378 -15.50 -0.77 30.17
C SER A 378 -14.83 -0.89 31.54
N MET A 379 -13.50 -0.90 31.60
CA MET A 379 -12.75 -0.84 32.86
C MET A 379 -12.70 0.60 33.39
N THR A 380 -12.74 0.76 34.68
CA THR A 380 -12.42 2.04 35.34
C THR A 380 -10.92 2.35 35.22
N GLU A 381 -10.54 3.64 35.36
CA GLU A 381 -9.13 4.05 35.32
C GLU A 381 -8.27 3.26 36.32
N LYS A 382 -8.76 3.06 37.54
CA LYS A 382 -8.07 2.29 38.57
C LYS A 382 -7.84 0.83 38.16
N GLU A 383 -8.80 0.21 37.45
CA GLU A 383 -8.70 -1.15 36.96
C GLU A 383 -7.74 -1.27 35.77
N ARG A 384 -7.68 -0.26 34.90
CA ARG A 384 -6.73 -0.22 33.79
C ARG A 384 -5.30 -0.08 34.28
N VAL A 385 -5.07 0.77 35.28
CA VAL A 385 -3.75 1.01 35.85
C VAL A 385 -3.30 -0.17 36.72
N ASN A 386 -4.21 -0.74 37.51
CA ASN A 386 -3.92 -1.87 38.40
C ASN A 386 -4.84 -3.08 38.14
N PRO A 387 -4.52 -3.94 37.17
CA PRO A 387 -5.36 -5.09 36.83
C PRO A 387 -5.56 -6.10 37.99
N SER A 388 -4.70 -6.11 38.99
CA SER A 388 -4.81 -7.07 40.12
C SER A 388 -6.05 -6.86 40.98
N ILE A 389 -6.69 -5.68 40.92
CA ILE A 389 -7.93 -5.42 41.66
C ILE A 389 -9.18 -6.00 40.99
N ILE A 390 -9.07 -6.54 39.75
CA ILE A 390 -10.21 -7.04 38.97
C ILE A 390 -10.64 -8.43 39.51
N ASN A 391 -11.56 -8.42 40.44
CA ASN A 391 -12.18 -9.60 41.04
C ASN A 391 -13.39 -10.13 40.22
N GLY A 392 -14.03 -11.20 40.67
CA GLY A 392 -15.14 -11.85 39.94
C GLY A 392 -16.34 -10.93 39.67
N SER A 393 -16.73 -10.07 40.64
CA SER A 393 -17.85 -9.12 40.43
C SER A 393 -17.50 -8.03 39.40
N ARG A 394 -16.27 -7.53 39.42
CA ARG A 394 -15.78 -6.55 38.44
C ARG A 394 -15.69 -7.15 37.02
N ARG A 395 -15.26 -8.40 36.89
CA ARG A 395 -15.26 -9.11 35.59
C ARG A 395 -16.67 -9.24 35.01
N LYS A 396 -17.68 -9.57 35.84
CA LYS A 396 -19.09 -9.61 35.40
C LYS A 396 -19.58 -8.21 34.93
N ARG A 397 -19.27 -7.16 35.69
CA ARG A 397 -19.62 -5.79 35.30
C ARG A 397 -18.93 -5.35 33.99
N ILE A 398 -17.63 -5.65 33.85
CA ILE A 398 -16.85 -5.34 32.62
C ILE A 398 -17.44 -6.11 31.43
N ALA A 399 -17.77 -7.38 31.57
CA ALA A 399 -18.40 -8.17 30.53
C ALA A 399 -19.76 -7.58 30.09
N ALA A 400 -20.61 -7.24 31.04
CA ALA A 400 -21.91 -6.59 30.75
C ALA A 400 -21.75 -5.23 30.07
N GLY A 401 -20.80 -4.40 30.53
CA GLY A 401 -20.55 -3.06 29.98
C GLY A 401 -19.90 -3.07 28.58
N SER A 402 -19.14 -4.09 28.25
CA SER A 402 -18.48 -4.25 26.95
C SER A 402 -19.32 -5.00 25.91
N GLY A 403 -20.47 -5.59 26.32
CA GLY A 403 -21.23 -6.46 25.43
C GLY A 403 -20.51 -7.78 25.08
N THR A 404 -19.53 -8.19 25.91
CA THR A 404 -18.74 -9.40 25.72
C THR A 404 -19.07 -10.45 26.80
N THR A 405 -18.55 -11.67 26.64
CA THR A 405 -18.74 -12.73 27.60
C THR A 405 -17.72 -12.67 28.73
N LEU A 406 -18.07 -13.27 29.89
CA LEU A 406 -17.14 -13.42 31.00
C LEU A 406 -15.89 -14.22 30.62
N GLN A 407 -16.03 -15.16 29.68
CA GLN A 407 -14.91 -15.95 29.15
C GLN A 407 -13.92 -15.10 28.37
N GLU A 408 -14.40 -14.18 27.55
CA GLU A 408 -13.55 -13.24 26.78
C GLU A 408 -12.80 -12.28 27.70
N VAL A 409 -13.46 -11.75 28.75
CA VAL A 409 -12.78 -10.94 29.77
C VAL A 409 -11.67 -11.73 30.47
N ASN A 410 -11.95 -12.99 30.89
CA ASN A 410 -10.94 -13.83 31.51
C ASN A 410 -9.78 -14.17 30.58
N ARG A 411 -10.07 -14.43 29.31
CA ARG A 411 -9.06 -14.68 28.26
C ARG A 411 -8.15 -13.46 28.07
N LEU A 412 -8.72 -12.27 28.00
CA LEU A 412 -7.95 -11.03 27.87
C LEU A 412 -7.04 -10.80 29.07
N LEU A 413 -7.54 -10.98 30.30
CA LEU A 413 -6.74 -10.82 31.52
C LEU A 413 -5.56 -11.80 31.54
N THR A 414 -5.78 -13.06 31.14
CA THR A 414 -4.73 -14.09 31.06
C THR A 414 -3.70 -13.75 29.99
N GLN A 415 -4.15 -13.34 28.81
CA GLN A 415 -3.27 -12.93 27.71
C GLN A 415 -2.43 -11.70 28.09
N PHE A 416 -3.03 -10.73 28.76
CA PHE A 416 -2.33 -9.54 29.25
C PHE A 416 -1.20 -9.92 30.23
N GLU A 417 -1.49 -10.80 31.20
CA GLU A 417 -0.49 -11.26 32.16
C GLU A 417 0.66 -12.05 31.48
N GLN A 418 0.35 -12.86 30.48
CA GLN A 418 1.36 -13.57 29.68
C GLN A 418 2.23 -12.58 28.90
N THR A 419 1.61 -11.60 28.24
CA THR A 419 2.32 -10.55 27.49
C THR A 419 3.26 -9.77 28.41
N ARG A 420 2.79 -9.38 29.59
CA ARG A 420 3.59 -8.68 30.59
C ARG A 420 4.82 -9.48 31.02
N LYS A 421 4.67 -10.80 31.25
CA LYS A 421 5.78 -11.70 31.59
C LYS A 421 6.82 -11.80 30.47
N VAL A 422 6.35 -11.97 29.21
CA VAL A 422 7.23 -12.06 28.04
C VAL A 422 8.00 -10.74 27.82
N MET A 423 7.32 -9.60 27.91
CA MET A 423 7.96 -8.29 27.77
C MET A 423 9.02 -8.02 28.85
N LYS A 424 8.73 -8.42 30.09
CA LYS A 424 9.70 -8.31 31.20
C LYS A 424 10.93 -9.19 30.97
N ALA A 425 10.72 -10.43 30.51
CA ALA A 425 11.83 -11.33 30.17
C ALA A 425 12.68 -10.78 29.03
N ALA A 426 12.06 -10.19 28.00
CA ALA A 426 12.76 -9.59 26.87
C ALA A 426 13.62 -8.36 27.26
N THR A 427 13.16 -7.54 28.21
CA THR A 427 13.91 -6.38 28.71
C THR A 427 15.05 -6.74 29.68
N SER A 428 14.98 -7.89 30.32
CA SER A 428 16.02 -8.37 31.23
C SER A 428 17.20 -9.08 30.53
N MET A 429 17.05 -9.43 29.24
CA MET A 429 18.09 -10.13 28.45
C MET A 429 18.89 -9.09 27.64
N LYS A 430 20.21 -9.00 27.91
CA LYS A 430 21.15 -8.13 27.20
C LYS A 430 21.40 -8.53 25.72
N ASN A 431 20.80 -9.62 25.20
CA ASN A 431 21.03 -10.09 23.83
C ASN A 431 19.76 -10.71 23.19
N PRO A 432 19.06 -10.02 22.27
CA PRO A 432 17.85 -10.54 21.60
C PRO A 432 18.08 -11.79 20.74
N MET A 433 19.30 -12.02 20.24
CA MET A 433 19.63 -13.20 19.41
C MET A 433 19.62 -14.53 20.18
N GLN A 434 19.79 -14.53 21.48
CA GLN A 434 19.70 -15.76 22.27
C GLN A 434 18.25 -16.25 22.46
N MET A 435 17.26 -15.35 22.40
CA MET A 435 15.86 -15.71 22.54
C MET A 435 15.34 -16.53 21.35
N MET A 436 15.72 -16.17 20.12
CA MET A 436 15.36 -16.94 18.91
C MET A 436 15.99 -18.35 18.88
N ARG A 437 17.16 -18.53 19.47
CA ARG A 437 17.86 -19.81 19.53
C ARG A 437 17.23 -20.78 20.55
N ASN A 438 16.66 -20.27 21.64
CA ASN A 438 16.03 -21.09 22.67
C ASN A 438 14.56 -21.45 22.35
N MET A 439 13.84 -20.67 21.52
CA MET A 439 12.51 -21.02 21.01
C MET A 439 12.55 -22.16 19.95
N ARG A 440 13.67 -22.38 19.28
CA ARG A 440 13.86 -23.50 18.33
C ARG A 440 14.22 -24.84 18.97
N ARG A 441 14.39 -24.88 20.30
CA ARG A 441 14.78 -26.09 21.06
C ARG A 441 13.70 -26.66 21.98
N ARG A 442 12.46 -26.16 21.88
CA ARG A 442 11.30 -26.74 22.55
C ARG A 442 10.26 -27.20 21.57
#